data_e37498e72d77f2e847d8bc4d07b034a7
#
_entry.id   e37498e72d77f2e847d8bc4d07b034a7
#
_cell.length_a   1.000
_cell.length_b   1.000
_cell.length_c   1.000
_cell.angle_alpha   90.00
_cell.angle_beta   90.00
_cell.angle_gamma   90.00
#
_symmetry.space_group_name_H-M   'P 1'
#
loop_
_entity.id
_entity.type
_entity.pdbx_description
1 polymer ?
#
loop_
_entity_poly.entity_id
_entity_poly.type
_entity_poly.pdbx_seq_one_letter_code
_entity_poly.pdbx_strand_id
1 'polypeptide(L)'
;LSYFADSGSPFLMEVVRRTAMHKKGGHLARRNADGRLILREIAQCPDHDLDTFQNIDKYWCFNSNNIWLDLEAIFSALEENDGFLALPMIRNEKYLVPKNSETPRVYQIETAMGAAISSFAESKAIQVPVGRFLPVKRSPDLLVVQSDRYILNEEYDLIENPECAGSDIQVDLDDDYYGTYGDLVKRFPDGPPSLAECGSLTIHGDVLF
;
A
#
# COMPACT_ATOMS: atom_id res chain seq x y z
N LEU A 1 10.18 17.02 -3.03
CA LEU A 1 11.60 17.03 -3.42
C LEU A 1 12.40 18.02 -2.57
N SER A 2 11.98 19.30 -2.47
CA SER A 2 12.72 20.33 -1.70
C SER A 2 12.98 19.90 -0.25
N TYR A 3 11.95 19.41 0.45
CA TYR A 3 12.11 18.91 1.82
C TYR A 3 13.16 17.79 1.92
N PHE A 4 13.19 16.87 0.97
CA PHE A 4 14.19 15.79 0.96
C PHE A 4 15.60 16.35 0.79
N ALA A 5 15.82 17.23 -0.19
CA ALA A 5 17.10 17.88 -0.44
C ALA A 5 17.59 18.69 0.77
N ASP A 6 16.70 19.49 1.38
CA ASP A 6 17.03 20.33 2.53
C ASP A 6 17.25 19.52 3.82
N SER A 7 16.66 18.34 3.91
CA SER A 7 16.70 17.52 5.13
C SER A 7 18.03 16.83 5.35
N GLY A 8 18.83 16.62 4.30
CA GLY A 8 20.07 15.81 4.34
C GLY A 8 19.83 14.36 4.76
N SER A 9 18.60 13.86 4.66
CA SER A 9 18.26 12.49 5.06
C SER A 9 18.69 11.49 4.00
N PRO A 10 19.41 10.42 4.36
CA PRO A 10 19.78 9.36 3.40
C PRO A 10 18.59 8.56 2.90
N PHE A 11 17.52 8.51 3.70
CA PHE A 11 16.29 7.76 3.40
C PHE A 11 15.08 8.52 3.94
N LEU A 12 14.13 8.86 3.08
CA LEU A 12 12.87 9.49 3.46
C LEU A 12 11.70 8.68 2.93
N MET A 13 10.76 8.34 3.80
CA MET A 13 9.52 7.64 3.46
C MET A 13 8.32 8.57 3.52
N GLU A 14 7.51 8.59 2.46
CA GLU A 14 6.21 9.24 2.51
C GLU A 14 5.22 8.33 3.25
N VAL A 15 4.51 8.89 4.21
CA VAL A 15 3.49 8.18 4.99
C VAL A 15 2.18 8.94 4.96
N VAL A 16 1.08 8.21 5.02
CA VAL A 16 -0.27 8.76 5.15
C VAL A 16 -0.87 8.35 6.50
N ARG A 17 -1.90 9.06 6.94
CA ARG A 17 -2.62 8.69 8.15
C ARG A 17 -3.36 7.36 7.95
N ARG A 18 -3.20 6.43 8.88
CA ARG A 18 -3.94 5.16 8.89
C ARG A 18 -5.42 5.39 9.17
N THR A 19 -6.24 4.62 8.49
CA THR A 19 -7.67 4.48 8.74
C THR A 19 -7.99 3.02 9.08
N ALA A 20 -9.24 2.72 9.40
CA ALA A 20 -9.69 1.36 9.66
C ALA A 20 -9.41 0.40 8.49
N MET A 21 -9.40 0.89 7.25
CA MET A 21 -9.07 0.10 6.05
C MET A 21 -7.58 -0.29 5.99
N HIS A 22 -6.70 0.49 6.61
CA HIS A 22 -5.25 0.29 6.60
C HIS A 22 -4.72 -0.54 7.77
N LYS A 23 -5.58 -1.17 8.59
CA LYS A 23 -5.16 -1.94 9.78
C LYS A 23 -4.14 -3.02 9.50
N LYS A 24 -4.21 -3.66 8.33
CA LYS A 24 -3.29 -4.73 7.91
C LYS A 24 -2.07 -4.23 7.13
N GLY A 25 -2.00 -2.95 6.81
CA GLY A 25 -0.89 -2.39 6.04
C GLY A 25 0.34 -2.07 6.89
N GLY A 26 1.49 -2.01 6.23
CA GLY A 26 2.77 -1.67 6.84
C GLY A 26 2.77 -0.29 7.49
N HIS A 27 3.41 -0.18 8.63
CA HIS A 27 3.51 1.08 9.37
C HIS A 27 4.90 1.31 9.94
N LEU A 28 5.21 2.57 10.20
CA LEU A 28 6.46 2.92 10.87
C LEU A 28 6.31 2.86 12.41
N ALA A 29 7.41 2.45 13.02
CA ALA A 29 7.60 2.54 14.46
C ALA A 29 9.04 3.00 14.76
N ARG A 30 9.29 3.41 16.01
CA ARG A 30 10.66 3.61 16.51
C ARG A 30 11.07 2.39 17.31
N ARG A 31 12.26 1.88 17.02
CA ARG A 31 12.86 0.78 17.77
C ARG A 31 13.38 1.30 19.11
N ASN A 32 12.95 0.65 20.20
CA ASN A 32 13.33 1.12 21.56
C ASN A 32 14.83 1.04 21.85
N ALA A 33 15.54 0.11 21.21
CA ALA A 33 16.94 -0.12 21.49
C ALA A 33 17.87 1.03 21.03
N ASP A 34 17.55 1.68 19.93
CA ASP A 34 18.43 2.67 19.30
C ASP A 34 17.67 3.89 18.70
N GLY A 35 16.35 3.94 18.84
CA GLY A 35 15.51 5.03 18.35
C GLY A 35 15.34 5.08 16.83
N ARG A 36 15.90 4.15 16.06
CA ARG A 36 15.77 4.12 14.59
C ARG A 36 14.35 3.88 14.15
N LEU A 37 13.99 4.46 13.02
CA LEU A 37 12.75 4.12 12.34
C LEU A 37 12.83 2.69 11.79
N ILE A 38 11.75 1.95 11.93
CA ILE A 38 11.58 0.62 11.36
C ILE A 38 10.25 0.54 10.64
N LEU A 39 10.23 -0.16 9.51
CA LEU A 39 9.00 -0.57 8.86
C LEU A 39 8.55 -1.90 9.46
N ARG A 40 7.31 -1.95 9.94
CA ARG A 40 6.67 -3.19 10.41
C ARG A 40 5.65 -3.63 9.36
N GLU A 41 5.81 -4.85 8.89
CA GLU A 41 4.89 -5.48 7.94
C GLU A 41 4.11 -6.61 8.63
N ILE A 42 2.83 -6.79 8.25
CA ILE A 42 1.98 -7.80 8.86
C ILE A 42 2.51 -9.22 8.66
N ALA A 43 3.12 -9.48 7.52
CA ALA A 43 3.73 -10.78 7.21
C ALA A 43 4.89 -11.17 8.15
N GLN A 44 5.44 -10.20 8.88
CA GLN A 44 6.54 -10.39 9.83
C GLN A 44 6.07 -10.20 11.28
N CYS A 45 4.77 -9.90 11.49
CA CYS A 45 4.20 -9.67 12.81
C CYS A 45 3.88 -10.99 13.50
N PRO A 46 4.40 -11.27 14.70
CA PRO A 46 4.01 -12.44 15.48
C PRO A 46 2.51 -12.41 15.82
N ASP A 47 1.86 -13.56 15.86
CA ASP A 47 0.42 -13.68 16.12
C ASP A 47 -0.01 -12.98 17.43
N HIS A 48 0.79 -13.08 18.47
CA HIS A 48 0.49 -12.46 19.76
C HIS A 48 0.58 -10.92 19.76
N ASP A 49 1.14 -10.30 18.73
CA ASP A 49 1.28 -8.84 18.58
C ASP A 49 0.36 -8.24 17.49
N LEU A 50 -0.48 -9.06 16.87
CA LEU A 50 -1.38 -8.62 15.78
C LEU A 50 -2.35 -7.53 16.22
N ASP A 51 -2.93 -7.63 17.41
CA ASP A 51 -3.84 -6.62 17.95
C ASP A 51 -3.12 -5.28 18.15
N THR A 52 -1.90 -5.32 18.67
CA THR A 52 -1.05 -4.13 18.81
C THR A 52 -0.66 -3.56 17.45
N PHE A 53 -0.28 -4.42 16.50
CA PHE A 53 0.06 -4.03 15.14
C PHE A 53 -1.09 -3.30 14.46
N GLN A 54 -2.32 -3.76 14.64
CA GLN A 54 -3.52 -3.21 14.03
C GLN A 54 -4.09 -1.98 14.76
N ASN A 55 -3.50 -1.59 15.88
CA ASN A 55 -3.92 -0.40 16.64
C ASN A 55 -3.48 0.87 15.88
N ILE A 56 -4.44 1.52 15.20
CA ILE A 56 -4.23 2.71 14.38
C ILE A 56 -4.00 3.99 15.20
N ASP A 57 -4.39 4.00 16.47
CA ASP A 57 -4.14 5.14 17.34
C ASP A 57 -2.70 5.14 17.85
N LYS A 58 -2.16 3.94 18.10
CA LYS A 58 -0.76 3.76 18.50
C LYS A 58 0.20 3.93 17.31
N TYR A 59 -0.13 3.32 16.17
CA TYR A 59 0.65 3.37 14.93
C TYR A 59 -0.18 4.07 13.86
N TRP A 60 -0.18 5.37 13.91
CA TRP A 60 -1.07 6.24 13.13
C TRP A 60 -0.65 6.42 11.65
N CYS A 61 0.59 6.09 11.28
CA CYS A 61 1.11 6.28 9.94
C CYS A 61 1.13 4.97 9.14
N PHE A 62 0.74 5.05 7.87
CA PHE A 62 0.76 3.97 6.91
C PHE A 62 1.84 4.23 5.87
N ASN A 63 2.63 3.21 5.54
CA ASN A 63 3.63 3.27 4.49
C ASN A 63 2.96 3.38 3.11
N SER A 64 3.14 4.51 2.41
CA SER A 64 2.63 4.68 1.04
C SER A 64 3.48 3.97 -0.01
N ASN A 65 4.63 3.44 0.38
CA ASN A 65 5.64 2.84 -0.49
C ASN A 65 6.32 3.84 -1.46
N ASN A 66 6.16 5.13 -1.22
CA ASN A 66 6.93 6.18 -1.88
C ASN A 66 8.16 6.51 -1.05
N ILE A 67 9.33 6.31 -1.65
CA ILE A 67 10.62 6.39 -0.96
C ILE A 67 11.56 7.33 -1.74
N TRP A 68 12.26 8.19 -1.00
CA TRP A 68 13.30 9.06 -1.51
C TRP A 68 14.63 8.59 -0.95
N LEU A 69 15.62 8.39 -1.81
CA LEU A 69 16.92 7.82 -1.47
C LEU A 69 18.03 8.76 -1.92
N ASP A 70 19.00 8.98 -1.04
CA ASP A 70 20.27 9.56 -1.39
C ASP A 70 21.18 8.45 -1.97
N LEU A 71 21.55 8.57 -3.23
CA LEU A 71 22.32 7.55 -3.92
C LEU A 71 23.74 7.41 -3.36
N GLU A 72 24.37 8.52 -2.92
CA GLU A 72 25.70 8.47 -2.33
C GLU A 72 25.69 7.72 -1.01
N ALA A 73 24.65 7.95 -0.19
CA ALA A 73 24.46 7.20 1.06
C ALA A 73 24.24 5.70 0.83
N ILE A 74 23.47 5.36 -0.23
CA ILE A 74 23.26 3.96 -0.63
C ILE A 74 24.57 3.32 -1.08
N PHE A 75 25.34 3.98 -1.95
CA PHE A 75 26.63 3.46 -2.41
C PHE A 75 27.59 3.24 -1.25
N SER A 76 27.72 4.20 -0.33
CA SER A 76 28.56 4.05 0.85
C SER A 76 28.14 2.86 1.72
N ALA A 77 26.83 2.70 1.95
CA ALA A 77 26.32 1.58 2.72
C ALA A 77 26.55 0.23 2.03
N LEU A 78 26.50 0.16 0.70
CA LEU A 78 26.85 -1.05 -0.06
C LEU A 78 28.34 -1.37 0.03
N GLU A 79 29.23 -0.38 -0.10
CA GLU A 79 30.67 -0.57 0.03
C GLU A 79 31.06 -1.08 1.43
N GLU A 80 30.42 -0.57 2.48
CA GLU A 80 30.64 -1.01 3.87
C GLU A 80 30.13 -2.43 4.17
N ASN A 81 29.26 -2.97 3.33
CA ASN A 81 28.56 -4.24 3.55
C ASN A 81 28.70 -5.22 2.39
N ASP A 82 29.87 -5.32 1.78
CA ASP A 82 30.20 -6.29 0.72
C ASP A 82 29.23 -6.26 -0.48
N GLY A 83 28.66 -5.11 -0.79
CA GLY A 83 27.79 -4.90 -1.96
C GLY A 83 26.31 -5.20 -1.73
N PHE A 84 25.84 -5.38 -0.49
CA PHE A 84 24.42 -5.59 -0.22
C PHE A 84 23.93 -4.87 1.04
N LEU A 85 22.61 -4.60 1.11
CA LEU A 85 21.94 -4.15 2.32
C LEU A 85 21.25 -5.34 2.99
N ALA A 86 21.48 -5.53 4.29
CA ALA A 86 20.83 -6.58 5.08
C ALA A 86 19.37 -6.22 5.34
N LEU A 87 18.47 -6.58 4.42
CA LEU A 87 17.03 -6.38 4.55
C LEU A 87 16.36 -7.62 5.16
N PRO A 88 15.35 -7.44 6.02
CA PRO A 88 14.58 -8.56 6.54
C PRO A 88 13.91 -9.36 5.42
N MET A 89 14.09 -10.68 5.45
CA MET A 89 13.46 -11.58 4.51
C MET A 89 11.98 -11.73 4.84
N ILE A 90 11.14 -11.64 3.82
CA ILE A 90 9.71 -11.95 3.87
C ILE A 90 9.52 -13.30 3.19
N ARG A 91 8.84 -14.21 3.88
CA ARG A 91 8.49 -15.53 3.38
C ARG A 91 6.98 -15.66 3.29
N ASN A 92 6.46 -15.68 2.07
CA ASN A 92 5.05 -15.88 1.79
C ASN A 92 4.79 -17.29 1.30
N GLU A 93 3.91 -18.04 1.97
CA GLU A 93 3.48 -19.35 1.52
C GLU A 93 2.37 -19.19 0.47
N LYS A 94 2.53 -19.84 -0.69
CA LYS A 94 1.59 -19.78 -1.81
C LYS A 94 1.44 -21.15 -2.47
N TYR A 95 0.37 -21.32 -3.22
CA TYR A 95 0.28 -22.46 -4.14
C TYR A 95 1.13 -22.22 -5.39
N LEU A 96 1.74 -23.27 -5.94
CA LEU A 96 2.58 -23.19 -7.14
C LEU A 96 1.83 -22.57 -8.32
N VAL A 97 0.56 -22.94 -8.49
CA VAL A 97 -0.34 -22.29 -9.43
C VAL A 97 -1.32 -21.45 -8.61
N PRO A 98 -1.32 -20.12 -8.75
CA PRO A 98 -2.24 -19.25 -8.05
C PRO A 98 -3.70 -19.69 -8.23
N LYS A 99 -4.50 -19.66 -7.16
CA LYS A 99 -5.91 -20.08 -7.12
C LYS A 99 -6.15 -21.60 -7.31
N ASN A 100 -5.12 -22.45 -7.41
CA ASN A 100 -5.29 -23.89 -7.46
C ASN A 100 -4.68 -24.54 -6.22
N SER A 101 -5.55 -24.84 -5.24
CA SER A 101 -5.16 -25.44 -3.95
C SER A 101 -4.71 -26.91 -4.04
N GLU A 102 -4.85 -27.56 -5.20
CA GLU A 102 -4.37 -28.91 -5.43
C GLU A 102 -2.89 -28.95 -5.79
N THR A 103 -2.30 -27.79 -6.14
CA THR A 103 -0.87 -27.70 -6.44
C THR A 103 -0.02 -27.64 -5.18
N PRO A 104 1.24 -28.07 -5.23
CA PRO A 104 2.14 -28.00 -4.08
C PRO A 104 2.27 -26.57 -3.53
N ARG A 105 2.46 -26.47 -2.22
CA ARG A 105 2.83 -25.22 -1.58
C ARG A 105 4.29 -24.89 -1.83
N VAL A 106 4.56 -23.62 -2.10
CA VAL A 106 5.89 -23.06 -2.32
C VAL A 106 6.07 -21.81 -1.46
N TYR A 107 7.32 -21.44 -1.19
CA TYR A 107 7.63 -20.18 -0.52
C TYR A 107 8.12 -19.17 -1.54
N GLN A 108 7.41 -18.04 -1.62
CA GLN A 108 7.91 -16.85 -2.29
C GLN A 108 8.80 -16.10 -1.31
N ILE A 109 10.06 -15.93 -1.67
CA ILE A 109 11.05 -15.19 -0.87
C ILE A 109 11.20 -13.81 -1.49
N GLU A 110 11.08 -12.78 -0.66
CA GLU A 110 11.22 -11.39 -1.08
C GLU A 110 11.76 -10.52 0.06
N THR A 111 12.15 -9.30 -0.24
CA THR A 111 12.50 -8.27 0.72
C THR A 111 11.68 -7.01 0.42
N ALA A 112 11.32 -6.26 1.45
CA ALA A 112 10.65 -4.98 1.27
C ALA A 112 11.70 -3.86 1.25
N MET A 113 11.76 -3.10 0.15
CA MET A 113 12.67 -1.96 0.01
C MET A 113 12.47 -0.91 1.13
N GLY A 114 11.23 -0.71 1.57
CA GLY A 114 10.92 0.17 2.69
C GLY A 114 11.58 -0.22 4.01
N ALA A 115 11.96 -1.50 4.19
CA ALA A 115 12.67 -1.95 5.38
C ALA A 115 14.08 -1.36 5.50
N ALA A 116 14.67 -0.88 4.39
CA ALA A 116 15.95 -0.19 4.38
C ALA A 116 15.97 1.10 5.23
N ILE A 117 14.80 1.63 5.59
CA ILE A 117 14.71 2.77 6.52
C ILE A 117 15.46 2.52 7.83
N SER A 118 15.55 1.27 8.28
CA SER A 118 16.27 0.90 9.50
C SER A 118 17.78 0.80 9.33
N SER A 119 18.28 0.76 8.10
CA SER A 119 19.73 0.68 7.81
C SER A 119 20.42 2.02 7.99
N PHE A 120 19.69 3.12 7.88
CA PHE A 120 20.22 4.47 7.99
C PHE A 120 19.79 5.15 9.29
N ALA A 121 20.73 5.64 10.09
CA ALA A 121 20.43 6.27 11.38
C ALA A 121 19.57 7.53 11.24
N GLU A 122 19.87 8.36 10.23
CA GLU A 122 19.23 9.66 9.97
C GLU A 122 18.00 9.55 9.03
N SER A 123 17.41 8.36 8.91
CA SER A 123 16.18 8.16 8.15
C SER A 123 15.05 9.01 8.71
N LYS A 124 14.23 9.53 7.82
CA LYS A 124 13.06 10.36 8.16
C LYS A 124 11.78 9.83 7.50
N ALA A 125 10.68 10.31 7.99
CA ALA A 125 9.37 10.13 7.36
C ALA A 125 8.68 11.48 7.25
N ILE A 126 7.93 11.66 6.16
CA ILE A 126 7.10 12.84 5.95
C ILE A 126 5.66 12.41 5.77
N GLN A 127 4.76 13.03 6.53
CA GLN A 127 3.34 12.82 6.31
C GLN A 127 2.90 13.62 5.08
N VAL A 128 2.25 12.93 4.15
CA VAL A 128 1.66 13.53 2.96
C VAL A 128 0.13 13.49 3.04
N PRO A 129 -0.58 14.38 2.31
CA PRO A 129 -2.04 14.32 2.20
C PRO A 129 -2.51 12.96 1.66
N VAL A 130 -3.69 12.51 2.10
CA VAL A 130 -4.29 11.23 1.67
C VAL A 130 -4.50 11.20 0.16
N GLY A 131 -4.89 12.31 -0.46
CA GLY A 131 -5.07 12.42 -1.91
C GLY A 131 -3.81 12.15 -2.74
N ARG A 132 -2.61 12.13 -2.11
CA ARG A 132 -1.36 11.72 -2.75
C ARG A 132 -1.16 10.19 -2.78
N PHE A 133 -2.06 9.43 -2.17
CA PHE A 133 -1.96 7.98 -2.06
C PHE A 133 -3.31 7.34 -2.39
N LEU A 134 -3.40 6.74 -3.57
CA LEU A 134 -4.59 6.05 -4.07
C LEU A 134 -4.24 4.61 -4.40
N PRO A 135 -4.25 3.69 -3.43
CA PRO A 135 -3.85 2.31 -3.65
C PRO A 135 -4.90 1.53 -4.45
N VAL A 136 -4.47 0.88 -5.51
CA VAL A 136 -5.27 -0.07 -6.29
C VAL A 136 -4.64 -1.44 -6.16
N LYS A 137 -5.29 -2.34 -5.42
CA LYS A 137 -4.80 -3.71 -5.18
C LYS A 137 -5.69 -4.78 -5.78
N ARG A 138 -6.98 -4.49 -5.94
CA ARG A 138 -7.99 -5.43 -6.42
C ARG A 138 -8.94 -4.75 -7.42
N SER A 139 -9.74 -5.55 -8.12
CA SER A 139 -10.73 -5.07 -9.07
C SER A 139 -11.75 -4.10 -8.47
N PRO A 140 -12.25 -4.27 -7.23
CA PRO A 140 -13.09 -3.27 -6.58
C PRO A 140 -12.44 -1.90 -6.47
N ASP A 141 -11.15 -1.84 -6.08
CA ASP A 141 -10.41 -0.58 -5.96
C ASP A 141 -10.31 0.10 -7.34
N LEU A 142 -10.03 -0.69 -8.39
CA LEU A 142 -9.93 -0.20 -9.76
C LEU A 142 -11.26 0.34 -10.28
N LEU A 143 -12.37 -0.35 -9.99
CA LEU A 143 -13.70 0.11 -10.37
C LEU A 143 -14.02 1.49 -9.78
N VAL A 144 -13.70 1.69 -8.50
CA VAL A 144 -13.88 2.98 -7.82
C VAL A 144 -13.05 4.08 -8.48
N VAL A 145 -11.77 3.81 -8.76
CA VAL A 145 -10.86 4.79 -9.38
C VAL A 145 -11.28 5.15 -10.79
N GLN A 146 -11.83 4.21 -11.55
CA GLN A 146 -12.31 4.44 -12.91
C GLN A 146 -13.71 5.07 -12.98
N SER A 147 -14.45 5.09 -11.87
CA SER A 147 -15.79 5.69 -11.80
C SER A 147 -15.73 7.21 -11.68
N ASP A 148 -16.90 7.83 -11.66
CA ASP A 148 -17.07 9.27 -11.44
C ASP A 148 -16.79 9.75 -10.00
N ARG A 149 -16.36 8.84 -9.10
CA ARG A 149 -15.85 9.21 -7.75
C ARG A 149 -14.57 10.00 -7.83
N TYR A 150 -13.81 9.85 -8.90
CA TYR A 150 -12.57 10.58 -9.14
C TYR A 150 -12.65 11.32 -10.47
N ILE A 151 -12.03 12.47 -10.51
CA ILE A 151 -11.93 13.30 -11.70
C ILE A 151 -10.47 13.75 -11.90
N LEU A 152 -10.10 14.02 -13.15
CA LEU A 152 -8.82 14.67 -13.45
C LEU A 152 -9.02 16.19 -13.35
N ASN A 153 -8.18 16.85 -12.56
CA ASN A 153 -8.13 18.30 -12.51
C ASN A 153 -7.35 18.88 -13.71
N GLU A 154 -7.22 20.21 -13.77
CA GLU A 154 -6.51 20.91 -14.85
C GLU A 154 -5.01 20.60 -14.87
N GLU A 155 -4.42 20.20 -13.74
CA GLU A 155 -3.04 19.77 -13.59
C GLU A 155 -2.83 18.27 -13.88
N TYR A 156 -3.88 17.57 -14.32
CA TYR A 156 -3.90 16.13 -14.54
C TYR A 156 -3.72 15.28 -13.28
N ASP A 157 -3.97 15.83 -12.10
CA ASP A 157 -4.04 15.06 -10.87
C ASP A 157 -5.40 14.38 -10.75
N LEU A 158 -5.39 13.14 -10.29
CA LEU A 158 -6.61 12.41 -9.96
C LEU A 158 -7.07 12.82 -8.55
N ILE A 159 -8.20 13.51 -8.47
CA ILE A 159 -8.77 14.02 -7.22
C ILE A 159 -10.15 13.43 -6.97
N GLU A 160 -10.56 13.36 -5.70
CA GLU A 160 -11.95 13.02 -5.40
C GLU A 160 -12.90 14.03 -6.04
N ASN A 161 -13.98 13.54 -6.64
CA ASN A 161 -15.00 14.38 -7.22
C ASN A 161 -15.72 15.18 -6.09
N PRO A 162 -15.67 16.51 -6.12
CA PRO A 162 -16.30 17.34 -5.08
C PRO A 162 -17.81 17.15 -4.93
N GLU A 163 -18.46 16.60 -5.96
CA GLU A 163 -19.90 16.31 -5.95
C GLU A 163 -20.23 14.99 -5.22
N CYS A 164 -19.21 14.20 -4.87
CA CYS A 164 -19.43 12.96 -4.13
C CYS A 164 -19.80 13.24 -2.68
N ALA A 165 -20.72 12.49 -2.15
CA ALA A 165 -21.28 12.65 -0.80
C ALA A 165 -20.32 12.23 0.33
N GLY A 166 -19.07 12.69 0.32
CA GLY A 166 -18.15 12.79 1.46
C GLY A 166 -17.85 11.53 2.29
N SER A 167 -18.24 10.34 1.85
CA SER A 167 -18.00 9.09 2.56
C SER A 167 -17.17 8.11 1.71
N ASP A 168 -16.27 7.40 2.35
CA ASP A 168 -15.59 6.25 1.74
C ASP A 168 -16.64 5.28 1.18
N ILE A 169 -16.55 4.97 -0.10
CA ILE A 169 -17.39 3.95 -0.72
C ILE A 169 -16.86 2.56 -0.39
N GLN A 170 -17.75 1.64 -0.09
CA GLN A 170 -17.43 0.22 0.04
C GLN A 170 -17.87 -0.53 -1.23
N VAL A 171 -16.91 -1.12 -1.94
CA VAL A 171 -17.18 -1.95 -3.11
C VAL A 171 -16.76 -3.38 -2.80
N ASP A 172 -17.69 -4.31 -2.92
CA ASP A 172 -17.49 -5.75 -2.77
C ASP A 172 -17.97 -6.48 -4.02
N LEU A 173 -17.04 -7.12 -4.72
CA LEU A 173 -17.29 -7.86 -5.96
C LEU A 173 -16.90 -9.32 -5.74
N ASP A 174 -17.69 -10.22 -6.30
CA ASP A 174 -17.43 -11.65 -6.28
C ASP A 174 -16.13 -11.99 -7.02
N ASP A 175 -15.11 -12.43 -6.28
CA ASP A 175 -13.77 -12.71 -6.82
C ASP A 175 -13.76 -13.77 -7.93
N ASP A 176 -14.73 -14.68 -7.96
CA ASP A 176 -14.84 -15.72 -9.01
C ASP A 176 -15.19 -15.11 -10.37
N TYR A 177 -15.87 -13.98 -10.37
CA TYR A 177 -16.36 -13.32 -11.59
C TYR A 177 -15.65 -11.99 -11.90
N TYR A 178 -15.08 -11.31 -10.91
CA TYR A 178 -14.48 -9.97 -11.05
C TYR A 178 -13.02 -9.94 -10.59
N GLY A 179 -12.39 -11.09 -10.34
CA GLY A 179 -11.08 -11.17 -9.72
C GLY A 179 -9.91 -10.67 -10.58
N THR A 180 -10.09 -10.50 -11.89
CA THR A 180 -9.06 -9.96 -12.80
C THR A 180 -9.59 -8.74 -13.56
N TYR A 181 -8.67 -7.93 -14.09
CA TYR A 181 -9.03 -6.79 -14.96
C TYR A 181 -9.85 -7.22 -16.17
N GLY A 182 -9.47 -8.32 -16.83
CA GLY A 182 -10.21 -8.84 -17.98
C GLY A 182 -11.63 -9.28 -17.64
N ASP A 183 -11.86 -9.81 -16.45
CA ASP A 183 -13.18 -10.20 -15.96
C ASP A 183 -14.03 -8.98 -15.62
N LEU A 184 -13.40 -7.93 -15.05
CA LEU A 184 -14.05 -6.66 -14.77
C LEU A 184 -14.57 -6.01 -16.06
N VAL A 185 -13.69 -5.85 -17.07
CA VAL A 185 -14.05 -5.20 -18.35
C VAL A 185 -15.17 -5.96 -19.09
N LYS A 186 -15.17 -7.28 -19.02
CA LYS A 186 -16.24 -8.09 -19.65
C LYS A 186 -17.64 -7.79 -19.06
N ARG A 187 -17.69 -7.43 -17.77
CA ARG A 187 -18.96 -7.21 -17.05
C ARG A 187 -19.38 -5.75 -16.97
N PHE A 188 -18.46 -4.86 -17.30
CA PHE A 188 -18.68 -3.42 -17.44
C PHE A 188 -18.22 -2.96 -18.85
N PRO A 189 -18.85 -3.45 -19.94
CA PRO A 189 -18.43 -3.16 -21.32
C PRO A 189 -18.54 -1.67 -21.65
N ASP A 190 -19.50 -0.97 -21.05
CA ASP A 190 -19.73 0.46 -21.24
C ASP A 190 -19.00 1.33 -20.19
N GLY A 191 -18.09 0.71 -19.43
CA GLY A 191 -17.34 1.36 -18.35
C GLY A 191 -18.00 1.21 -16.98
N PRO A 192 -17.36 1.74 -15.93
CA PRO A 192 -17.89 1.65 -14.57
C PRO A 192 -19.20 2.42 -14.41
N PRO A 193 -20.12 1.95 -13.54
CA PRO A 193 -21.32 2.70 -13.22
C PRO A 193 -20.97 3.99 -12.46
N SER A 194 -21.91 4.94 -12.42
CA SER A 194 -21.79 6.10 -11.52
C SER A 194 -21.79 5.63 -10.07
N LEU A 195 -20.80 6.06 -9.33
CA LEU A 195 -20.63 5.80 -7.91
C LEU A 195 -20.62 7.09 -7.07
N ALA A 196 -20.83 8.25 -7.68
CA ALA A 196 -20.76 9.55 -7.00
C ALA A 196 -21.72 9.66 -5.81
N GLU A 197 -22.95 9.15 -5.96
CA GLU A 197 -23.95 9.17 -4.90
C GLU A 197 -24.05 7.82 -4.15
N CYS A 198 -23.14 6.87 -4.43
CA CYS A 198 -23.20 5.52 -3.90
C CYS A 198 -22.39 5.38 -2.62
N GLY A 199 -23.00 4.91 -1.54
CA GLY A 199 -22.30 4.61 -0.28
C GLY A 199 -21.69 3.20 -0.26
N SER A 200 -22.32 2.25 -0.98
CA SER A 200 -21.80 0.88 -1.13
C SER A 200 -22.32 0.22 -2.39
N LEU A 201 -21.48 -0.62 -3.00
CA LEU A 201 -21.84 -1.49 -4.12
C LEU A 201 -21.43 -2.92 -3.80
N THR A 202 -22.38 -3.84 -3.77
CA THR A 202 -22.11 -5.27 -3.58
C THR A 202 -22.68 -6.05 -4.76
N ILE A 203 -21.85 -6.88 -5.41
CA ILE A 203 -22.25 -7.71 -6.54
C ILE A 203 -21.89 -9.16 -6.23
N HIS A 204 -22.89 -10.03 -6.23
CA HIS A 204 -22.73 -11.47 -6.08
C HIS A 204 -23.05 -12.19 -7.39
N GLY A 205 -22.18 -13.12 -7.79
CA GLY A 205 -22.33 -13.92 -8.98
C GLY A 205 -22.02 -13.17 -10.29
N ASP A 206 -22.42 -13.77 -11.41
CA ASP A 206 -22.13 -13.31 -12.77
C ASP A 206 -23.18 -12.30 -13.24
N VAL A 207 -22.89 -11.01 -13.13
CA VAL A 207 -23.78 -9.92 -13.53
C VAL A 207 -23.10 -9.07 -14.60
N LEU A 208 -23.81 -8.78 -15.69
CA LEU A 208 -23.41 -7.87 -16.76
C LEU A 208 -24.14 -6.52 -16.57
N PHE A 209 -23.39 -5.42 -16.62
CA PHE A 209 -23.90 -4.05 -16.50
C PHE A 209 -23.91 -3.33 -17.82
#